data_e107a1885d90161a959a63292c74c5be
#
_entry.id   e107a1885d90161a959a63292c74c5be
#
_cell.length_a   1.000
_cell.length_b   1.000
_cell.length_c   1.000
_cell.angle_alpha   90.00
_cell.angle_beta   90.00
_cell.angle_gamma   90.00
#
_symmetry.space_group_name_H-M   'P 1'
#
loop_
_entity.id
_entity.type
_entity.pdbx_description
1 polymer ?
#
loop_
_entity_poly.entity_id
_entity_poly.type
_entity_poly.pdbx_seq_one_letter_code
_entity_poly.pdbx_strand_id
1 'polypeptide(L)'
;MSKLIAFAALAVLCLPAFGALPVVPAEDQQTLLESDDPKLAKNKQIAYDFFRIVLRGRHLDRAAEFMHEDYMQHNPNADTGLEGFLEYFERLPGPNPIPDELPGLVAIQAEGDYVTLSFVREYDDPNRPGQKYTTTWFDMFRIEGEKIAEHWDSALMAPAQ
;
A
#
# COMPACT_ATOMS: atom_id res chain seq x y z
N MET A 1 31.32 33.70 58.99
CA MET A 1 31.51 32.51 58.09
C MET A 1 30.15 32.11 57.55
N SER A 2 29.75 32.66 56.40
CA SER A 2 28.45 32.36 55.76
C SER A 2 28.62 31.15 54.83
N LYS A 3 27.85 30.10 55.10
CA LYS A 3 27.80 28.92 54.19
C LYS A 3 26.78 29.20 53.08
N LEU A 4 27.23 29.35 51.83
CA LEU A 4 26.37 29.29 50.65
C LEU A 4 25.90 27.86 50.45
N ILE A 5 24.59 27.65 50.47
CA ILE A 5 23.95 26.39 50.07
C ILE A 5 23.61 26.58 48.57
N ALA A 6 24.31 25.85 47.71
CA ALA A 6 23.98 25.79 46.30
C ALA A 6 22.81 24.84 46.05
N PHE A 7 21.69 25.36 45.60
CA PHE A 7 20.54 24.56 45.12
C PHE A 7 20.88 24.09 43.69
N ALA A 8 21.11 22.79 43.51
CA ALA A 8 21.15 22.19 42.19
C ALA A 8 19.73 22.02 41.69
N ALA A 9 19.34 22.79 40.69
CA ALA A 9 18.10 22.60 39.98
C ALA A 9 18.20 21.34 39.11
N LEU A 10 17.49 20.27 39.50
CA LEU A 10 17.34 19.08 38.70
C LEU A 10 16.39 19.38 37.53
N ALA A 11 16.94 19.61 36.33
CA ALA A 11 16.15 19.73 35.11
C ALA A 11 15.57 18.35 34.77
N VAL A 12 14.28 18.15 35.03
CA VAL A 12 13.54 17.00 34.55
C VAL A 12 13.40 17.16 33.04
N LEU A 13 14.23 16.46 32.26
CA LEU A 13 14.02 16.28 30.83
C LEU A 13 12.73 15.45 30.66
N CYS A 14 11.61 16.12 30.40
CA CYS A 14 10.45 15.46 29.84
C CYS A 14 10.85 14.93 28.45
N LEU A 15 11.20 13.65 28.37
CA LEU A 15 11.27 12.95 27.09
C LEU A 15 9.86 12.98 26.49
N PRO A 16 9.70 13.37 25.23
CA PRO A 16 8.40 13.29 24.57
C PRO A 16 7.93 11.84 24.63
N ALA A 17 6.69 11.64 25.06
CA ALA A 17 6.05 10.33 24.94
C ALA A 17 6.04 10.00 23.44
N PHE A 18 6.83 9.00 23.02
CA PHE A 18 6.88 8.56 21.64
C PHE A 18 5.54 7.92 21.30
N GLY A 19 4.68 8.69 20.62
CA GLY A 19 3.56 8.13 19.86
C GLY A 19 4.08 7.26 18.72
N ALA A 20 3.19 6.52 18.05
CA ALA A 20 3.57 5.79 16.83
C ALA A 20 4.15 6.77 15.81
N LEU A 21 5.28 6.37 15.20
CA LEU A 21 5.89 7.15 14.12
C LEU A 21 5.01 7.08 12.85
N PRO A 22 4.97 8.15 12.05
CA PRO A 22 4.29 8.12 10.77
C PRO A 22 4.85 7.04 9.85
N VAL A 23 3.98 6.37 9.10
CA VAL A 23 4.40 5.53 7.97
C VAL A 23 4.84 6.46 6.85
N VAL A 24 6.02 6.21 6.28
CA VAL A 24 6.58 7.01 5.19
C VAL A 24 6.77 6.15 3.94
N PRO A 25 6.56 6.71 2.73
CA PRO A 25 6.81 5.98 1.49
C PRO A 25 8.31 5.76 1.27
N ALA A 26 8.65 4.78 0.43
CA ALA A 26 10.01 4.54 -0.03
C ALA A 26 10.52 5.74 -0.84
N GLU A 27 11.80 6.09 -0.64
CA GLU A 27 12.46 7.16 -1.41
C GLU A 27 12.88 6.71 -2.82
N ASP A 28 13.20 5.42 -2.98
CA ASP A 28 13.58 4.81 -4.25
C ASP A 28 12.76 3.52 -4.45
N GLN A 29 11.80 3.59 -5.36
CA GLN A 29 10.94 2.46 -5.66
C GLN A 29 11.58 1.44 -6.61
N GLN A 30 12.61 1.82 -7.36
CA GLN A 30 13.28 0.91 -8.29
C GLN A 30 14.05 -0.18 -7.53
N THR A 31 14.68 0.18 -6.43
CA THR A 31 15.37 -0.79 -5.56
C THR A 31 14.42 -1.83 -4.95
N LEU A 32 13.15 -1.48 -4.76
CA LEU A 32 12.13 -2.42 -4.26
C LEU A 32 11.79 -3.53 -5.25
N LEU A 33 12.03 -3.31 -6.55
CA LEU A 33 11.78 -4.27 -7.63
C LEU A 33 12.91 -5.30 -7.78
N GLU A 34 14.08 -4.99 -7.25
CA GLU A 34 15.24 -5.86 -7.35
C GLU A 34 15.08 -7.15 -6.52
N SER A 35 15.65 -8.24 -7.03
CA SER A 35 15.80 -9.53 -6.35
C SER A 35 16.89 -10.35 -7.01
N ASP A 36 17.66 -11.11 -6.23
CA ASP A 36 18.62 -12.08 -6.75
C ASP A 36 17.92 -13.25 -7.46
N ASP A 37 16.66 -13.52 -7.17
CA ASP A 37 15.82 -14.46 -7.89
C ASP A 37 15.07 -13.73 -9.02
N PRO A 38 15.36 -14.06 -10.30
CA PRO A 38 14.70 -13.43 -11.46
C PRO A 38 13.18 -13.60 -11.48
N LYS A 39 12.66 -14.72 -10.93
CA LYS A 39 11.21 -14.95 -10.83
C LYS A 39 10.59 -13.95 -9.86
N LEU A 40 11.21 -13.74 -8.69
CA LEU A 40 10.69 -12.80 -7.71
C LEU A 40 10.77 -11.36 -8.21
N ALA A 41 11.87 -10.97 -8.89
CA ALA A 41 11.97 -9.67 -9.55
C ALA A 41 10.85 -9.47 -10.60
N LYS A 42 10.61 -10.48 -11.44
CA LYS A 42 9.53 -10.45 -12.42
C LYS A 42 8.15 -10.33 -11.80
N ASN A 43 7.88 -11.09 -10.74
CA ASN A 43 6.59 -11.05 -10.03
C ASN A 43 6.35 -9.67 -9.40
N LYS A 44 7.37 -9.07 -8.77
CA LYS A 44 7.29 -7.70 -8.25
C LYS A 44 6.97 -6.69 -9.36
N GLN A 45 7.62 -6.81 -10.51
CA GLN A 45 7.39 -5.91 -11.65
C GLN A 45 5.95 -6.02 -12.17
N ILE A 46 5.40 -7.24 -12.30
CA ILE A 46 4.02 -7.47 -12.74
C ILE A 46 3.04 -6.77 -11.79
N ALA A 47 3.16 -6.98 -10.49
CA ALA A 47 2.28 -6.36 -9.50
C ALA A 47 2.43 -4.84 -9.47
N TYR A 48 3.64 -4.32 -9.59
CA TYR A 48 3.94 -2.89 -9.63
C TYR A 48 3.32 -2.22 -10.86
N ASP A 49 3.53 -2.79 -12.05
CA ASP A 49 2.98 -2.25 -13.30
C ASP A 49 1.46 -2.35 -13.36
N PHE A 50 0.87 -3.42 -12.85
CA PHE A 50 -0.57 -3.52 -12.68
C PHE A 50 -1.11 -2.36 -11.83
N PHE A 51 -0.48 -2.08 -10.70
CA PHE A 51 -0.87 -0.95 -9.85
C PHE A 51 -0.75 0.40 -10.55
N ARG A 52 0.36 0.64 -11.25
CA ARG A 52 0.58 1.92 -11.96
C ARG A 52 -0.40 2.11 -13.09
N ILE A 53 -0.54 1.09 -13.94
CA ILE A 53 -1.25 1.18 -15.22
C ILE A 53 -2.75 1.01 -15.00
N VAL A 54 -3.14 -0.10 -14.35
CA VAL A 54 -4.55 -0.47 -14.26
C VAL A 54 -5.24 0.22 -13.08
N LEU A 55 -4.65 0.18 -11.88
CA LEU A 55 -5.32 0.72 -10.70
C LEU A 55 -5.19 2.24 -10.56
N ARG A 56 -4.01 2.82 -10.78
CA ARG A 56 -3.78 4.28 -10.65
C ARG A 56 -4.06 5.02 -11.93
N GLY A 57 -3.56 4.51 -13.05
CA GLY A 57 -3.80 5.06 -14.39
C GLY A 57 -5.22 4.82 -14.90
N ARG A 58 -5.97 3.88 -14.32
CA ARG A 58 -7.33 3.54 -14.77
C ARG A 58 -7.40 3.10 -16.24
N HIS A 59 -6.34 2.49 -16.75
CA HIS A 59 -6.33 1.87 -18.06
C HIS A 59 -6.92 0.46 -17.97
N LEU A 60 -8.24 0.38 -17.76
CA LEU A 60 -8.96 -0.88 -17.56
C LEU A 60 -8.95 -1.77 -18.80
N ASP A 61 -8.86 -1.17 -19.99
CA ASP A 61 -8.65 -1.84 -21.28
C ASP A 61 -7.40 -2.73 -21.32
N ARG A 62 -6.43 -2.45 -20.42
CA ARG A 62 -5.19 -3.20 -20.29
C ARG A 62 -5.22 -4.26 -19.18
N ALA A 63 -6.30 -4.37 -18.41
CA ALA A 63 -6.36 -5.30 -17.27
C ALA A 63 -6.07 -6.76 -17.66
N ALA A 64 -6.55 -7.22 -18.83
CA ALA A 64 -6.31 -8.56 -19.34
C ALA A 64 -4.83 -8.87 -19.67
N GLU A 65 -3.97 -7.83 -19.78
CA GLU A 65 -2.52 -8.04 -19.93
C GLU A 65 -1.91 -8.58 -18.62
N PHE A 66 -2.49 -8.21 -17.48
CA PHE A 66 -1.96 -8.47 -16.14
C PHE A 66 -2.74 -9.52 -15.34
N MET A 67 -3.99 -9.79 -15.69
CA MET A 67 -4.89 -10.64 -14.90
C MET A 67 -5.37 -11.85 -15.69
N HIS A 68 -5.60 -12.95 -14.96
CA HIS A 68 -6.32 -14.08 -15.49
C HIS A 68 -7.80 -13.77 -15.65
N GLU A 69 -8.48 -14.44 -16.60
CA GLU A 69 -9.92 -14.29 -16.79
C GLU A 69 -10.71 -14.80 -15.57
N ASP A 70 -10.24 -15.88 -14.95
CA ASP A 70 -10.80 -16.50 -13.75
C ASP A 70 -10.15 -16.03 -12.45
N TYR A 71 -9.64 -14.80 -12.44
CA TYR A 71 -9.05 -14.13 -11.27
C TYR A 71 -9.92 -14.25 -10.03
N MET A 72 -9.32 -14.64 -8.89
CA MET A 72 -10.01 -14.77 -7.61
C MET A 72 -9.85 -13.51 -6.74
N GLN A 73 -10.97 -12.96 -6.28
CA GLN A 73 -11.01 -11.76 -5.46
C GLN A 73 -11.44 -12.08 -4.02
N HIS A 74 -10.67 -11.58 -3.03
CA HIS A 74 -11.00 -11.70 -1.61
C HIS A 74 -11.40 -10.38 -0.95
N ASN A 75 -11.41 -9.26 -1.68
CA ASN A 75 -12.01 -8.02 -1.21
C ASN A 75 -13.55 -8.17 -1.20
N PRO A 76 -14.22 -7.97 -0.04
CA PRO A 76 -15.67 -8.21 0.07
C PRO A 76 -16.55 -7.22 -0.71
N ASN A 77 -15.95 -6.23 -1.38
CA ASN A 77 -16.67 -5.18 -2.11
C ASN A 77 -16.60 -5.34 -3.63
N ALA A 78 -15.88 -6.34 -4.14
CA ALA A 78 -15.72 -6.58 -5.58
C ALA A 78 -15.91 -8.06 -5.90
N ASP A 79 -16.57 -8.34 -7.01
CA ASP A 79 -16.79 -9.71 -7.46
C ASP A 79 -15.52 -10.33 -8.05
N THR A 80 -15.50 -11.67 -8.06
CA THR A 80 -14.40 -12.46 -8.63
C THR A 80 -14.47 -12.48 -10.16
N GLY A 81 -13.32 -12.79 -10.81
CA GLY A 81 -13.15 -12.75 -12.26
C GLY A 81 -12.74 -11.39 -12.79
N LEU A 82 -12.14 -11.40 -13.98
CA LEU A 82 -11.75 -10.17 -14.67
C LEU A 82 -12.96 -9.25 -14.91
N GLU A 83 -14.11 -9.82 -15.26
CA GLU A 83 -15.34 -9.06 -15.46
C GLU A 83 -15.77 -8.35 -14.18
N GLY A 84 -15.83 -9.07 -13.03
CA GLY A 84 -16.17 -8.47 -11.74
C GLY A 84 -15.21 -7.36 -11.31
N PHE A 85 -13.91 -7.54 -11.61
CA PHE A 85 -12.91 -6.49 -11.42
C PHE A 85 -13.23 -5.25 -12.28
N LEU A 86 -13.50 -5.42 -13.57
CA LEU A 86 -13.80 -4.32 -14.47
C LEU A 86 -15.06 -3.58 -14.05
N GLU A 87 -16.16 -4.27 -13.74
CA GLU A 87 -17.40 -3.68 -13.26
C GLU A 87 -17.20 -2.83 -11.99
N TYR A 88 -16.36 -3.30 -11.04
CA TYR A 88 -16.06 -2.55 -9.84
C TYR A 88 -15.34 -1.22 -10.15
N PHE A 89 -14.35 -1.26 -11.04
CA PHE A 89 -13.50 -0.11 -11.33
C PHE A 89 -14.06 0.84 -12.39
N GLU A 90 -14.97 0.41 -13.28
CA GLU A 90 -15.65 1.28 -14.25
C GLU A 90 -16.51 2.37 -13.60
N ARG A 91 -16.92 2.17 -12.34
CA ARG A 91 -17.66 3.16 -11.55
C ARG A 91 -16.79 4.38 -11.15
N LEU A 92 -15.49 4.30 -11.30
CA LEU A 92 -14.55 5.32 -10.91
C LEU A 92 -14.03 6.07 -12.14
N PRO A 93 -13.73 7.39 -12.03
CA PRO A 93 -13.26 8.18 -13.16
C PRO A 93 -11.91 7.71 -13.70
N GLY A 94 -11.75 7.76 -15.03
CA GLY A 94 -10.52 7.42 -15.75
C GLY A 94 -10.71 7.46 -17.26
N PRO A 95 -9.68 7.17 -18.07
CA PRO A 95 -8.28 6.94 -17.66
C PRO A 95 -7.56 8.21 -17.18
N ASN A 96 -6.51 8.03 -16.41
CA ASN A 96 -5.62 9.09 -15.93
C ASN A 96 -4.20 8.89 -16.48
N PRO A 97 -3.32 9.91 -16.43
CA PRO A 97 -1.90 9.70 -16.72
C PRO A 97 -1.32 8.60 -15.84
N ILE A 98 -0.56 7.70 -16.46
CA ILE A 98 0.14 6.63 -15.72
C ILE A 98 1.25 7.30 -14.89
N PRO A 99 1.27 7.15 -13.56
CA PRO A 99 2.32 7.74 -12.76
C PRO A 99 3.67 7.04 -12.99
N ASP A 100 4.78 7.76 -12.94
CA ASP A 100 6.12 7.18 -13.03
C ASP A 100 6.42 6.29 -11.83
N GLU A 101 5.94 6.68 -10.65
CA GLU A 101 6.05 5.95 -9.38
C GLU A 101 4.69 5.81 -8.70
N LEU A 102 4.55 4.81 -7.81
CA LEU A 102 3.32 4.58 -7.04
C LEU A 102 3.25 5.51 -5.82
N PRO A 103 2.31 6.47 -5.79
CA PRO A 103 2.16 7.35 -4.63
C PRO A 103 1.91 6.56 -3.34
N GLY A 104 2.71 6.83 -2.31
CA GLY A 104 2.56 6.24 -1.00
C GLY A 104 3.06 4.79 -0.87
N LEU A 105 3.74 4.23 -1.87
CA LEU A 105 4.35 2.90 -1.79
C LEU A 105 5.43 2.88 -0.72
N VAL A 106 5.35 1.92 0.22
CA VAL A 106 6.29 1.74 1.33
C VAL A 106 7.27 0.61 1.03
N ALA A 107 6.76 -0.53 0.56
CA ALA A 107 7.58 -1.71 0.28
C ALA A 107 6.90 -2.63 -0.75
N ILE A 108 7.72 -3.44 -1.43
CA ILE A 108 7.29 -4.58 -2.24
C ILE A 108 8.06 -5.80 -1.76
N GLN A 109 7.35 -6.86 -1.40
CA GLN A 109 7.91 -8.12 -0.94
C GLN A 109 7.40 -9.26 -1.83
N ALA A 110 8.26 -10.22 -2.16
CA ALA A 110 7.87 -11.38 -2.94
C ALA A 110 8.50 -12.65 -2.38
N GLU A 111 7.70 -13.72 -2.32
CA GLU A 111 8.15 -15.07 -1.97
C GLU A 111 7.33 -16.10 -2.76
N GLY A 112 8.00 -17.02 -3.46
CA GLY A 112 7.34 -18.00 -4.31
C GLY A 112 6.53 -17.31 -5.41
N ASP A 113 5.22 -17.51 -5.38
CA ASP A 113 4.28 -16.90 -6.32
C ASP A 113 3.58 -15.66 -5.75
N TYR A 114 3.84 -15.31 -4.51
CA TYR A 114 3.15 -14.21 -3.83
C TYR A 114 3.96 -12.91 -3.87
N VAL A 115 3.24 -11.81 -4.08
CA VAL A 115 3.78 -10.45 -4.01
C VAL A 115 2.89 -9.61 -3.13
N THR A 116 3.48 -8.93 -2.15
CA THR A 116 2.76 -7.97 -1.29
C THR A 116 3.30 -6.57 -1.51
N LEU A 117 2.41 -5.63 -1.82
CA LEU A 117 2.69 -4.20 -1.81
C LEU A 117 2.08 -3.59 -0.56
N SER A 118 2.84 -2.71 0.09
CA SER A 118 2.37 -1.96 1.25
C SER A 118 2.38 -0.46 0.96
N PHE A 119 1.29 0.21 1.37
CA PHE A 119 1.07 1.63 1.08
C PHE A 119 0.76 2.43 2.35
N VAL A 120 1.16 3.68 2.36
CA VAL A 120 0.70 4.65 3.38
C VAL A 120 -0.82 4.83 3.25
N ARG A 121 -1.51 4.73 4.36
CA ARG A 121 -2.91 5.16 4.52
C ARG A 121 -3.01 6.23 5.59
N GLU A 122 -3.70 7.31 5.28
CA GLU A 122 -3.94 8.41 6.19
C GLU A 122 -5.41 8.44 6.60
N TYR A 123 -5.64 8.67 7.88
CA TYR A 123 -6.98 8.78 8.48
C TYR A 123 -7.03 9.95 9.44
N ASP A 124 -8.23 10.48 9.67
CA ASP A 124 -8.47 11.46 10.71
C ASP A 124 -8.31 10.83 12.11
N ASP A 125 -7.63 11.54 13.01
CA ASP A 125 -7.42 11.06 14.38
C ASP A 125 -8.73 11.17 15.18
N PRO A 126 -9.32 10.05 15.64
CA PRO A 126 -10.59 10.07 16.36
C PRO A 126 -10.49 10.75 17.74
N ASN A 127 -9.29 10.90 18.29
CA ASN A 127 -9.04 11.47 19.61
C ASN A 127 -8.53 12.92 19.55
N ARG A 128 -8.12 13.41 18.37
CA ARG A 128 -7.53 14.73 18.17
C ARG A 128 -8.12 15.39 16.92
N PRO A 129 -9.26 16.08 17.04
CA PRO A 129 -9.92 16.73 15.90
C PRO A 129 -8.98 17.64 15.10
N GLY A 130 -9.00 17.49 13.77
CA GLY A 130 -8.14 18.23 12.84
C GLY A 130 -6.71 17.68 12.72
N GLN A 131 -6.38 16.63 13.43
CA GLN A 131 -5.12 15.89 13.24
C GLN A 131 -5.35 14.60 12.44
N LYS A 132 -4.27 14.10 11.85
CA LYS A 132 -4.28 12.86 11.10
C LYS A 132 -3.23 11.90 11.65
N TYR A 133 -3.44 10.61 11.39
CA TYR A 133 -2.44 9.57 11.63
C TYR A 133 -2.27 8.72 10.38
N THR A 134 -1.15 8.04 10.29
CA THR A 134 -0.87 7.12 9.20
C THR A 134 -0.82 5.67 9.70
N THR A 135 -1.25 4.77 8.84
CA THR A 135 -1.09 3.32 9.01
C THR A 135 -0.71 2.71 7.66
N THR A 136 -0.59 1.40 7.61
CA THR A 136 -0.20 0.69 6.40
C THR A 136 -1.37 -0.09 5.84
N TRP A 137 -1.59 0.03 4.53
CA TRP A 137 -2.48 -0.81 3.74
C TRP A 137 -1.66 -1.87 3.02
N PHE A 138 -2.19 -3.08 2.89
CA PHE A 138 -1.54 -4.19 2.22
C PHE A 138 -2.42 -4.71 1.09
N ASP A 139 -1.81 -4.90 -0.08
CA ASP A 139 -2.39 -5.64 -1.21
C ASP A 139 -1.46 -6.80 -1.51
N MET A 140 -1.98 -8.02 -1.50
CA MET A 140 -1.23 -9.23 -1.80
C MET A 140 -1.81 -9.90 -3.04
N PHE A 141 -0.93 -10.32 -3.93
CA PHE A 141 -1.25 -11.01 -5.17
C PHE A 141 -0.58 -12.37 -5.24
N ARG A 142 -1.26 -13.33 -5.85
CA ARG A 142 -0.62 -14.56 -6.34
C ARG A 142 -0.46 -14.46 -7.86
N ILE A 143 0.76 -14.70 -8.31
CA ILE A 143 1.13 -14.66 -9.72
C ILE A 143 1.20 -16.08 -10.26
N GLU A 144 0.55 -16.33 -11.39
CA GLU A 144 0.57 -17.60 -12.11
C GLU A 144 0.73 -17.33 -13.61
N GLY A 145 1.71 -17.97 -14.25
CA GLY A 145 1.94 -17.77 -15.67
C GLY A 145 2.15 -16.30 -16.09
N GLU A 146 2.87 -15.52 -15.27
CA GLU A 146 3.12 -14.09 -15.47
C GLU A 146 1.88 -13.20 -15.39
N LYS A 147 0.78 -13.67 -14.79
CA LYS A 147 -0.44 -12.91 -14.55
C LYS A 147 -0.91 -13.05 -13.11
N ILE A 148 -1.67 -12.06 -12.66
CA ILE A 148 -2.34 -12.05 -11.37
C ILE A 148 -3.51 -13.04 -11.42
N ALA A 149 -3.45 -14.07 -10.58
CA ALA A 149 -4.49 -15.09 -10.46
C ALA A 149 -5.36 -14.87 -9.23
N GLU A 150 -4.89 -14.12 -8.23
CA GLU A 150 -5.60 -13.99 -6.96
C GLU A 150 -5.15 -12.75 -6.19
N HIS A 151 -6.05 -12.13 -5.42
CA HIS A 151 -5.80 -10.92 -4.66
C HIS A 151 -6.45 -10.93 -3.28
N TRP A 152 -5.72 -10.43 -2.29
CA TRP A 152 -6.19 -10.13 -0.93
C TRP A 152 -5.82 -8.71 -0.56
N ASP A 153 -6.67 -8.08 0.22
CA ASP A 153 -6.40 -6.81 0.88
C ASP A 153 -7.05 -6.75 2.27
N SER A 154 -6.89 -5.65 2.96
CA SER A 154 -7.44 -5.43 4.28
C SER A 154 -8.77 -4.66 4.26
N ALA A 155 -9.49 -4.64 3.14
CA ALA A 155 -10.75 -3.92 3.01
C ALA A 155 -11.83 -4.49 3.94
N LEU A 156 -12.53 -3.58 4.59
CA LEU A 156 -13.77 -3.90 5.28
C LEU A 156 -14.94 -3.84 4.31
N MET A 157 -15.97 -4.66 4.56
CA MET A 157 -17.20 -4.58 3.80
C MET A 157 -17.82 -3.20 3.91
N ALA A 158 -18.06 -2.56 2.76
CA ALA A 158 -18.78 -1.28 2.72
C ALA A 158 -20.27 -1.49 3.03
N PRO A 159 -20.95 -0.48 3.62
CA PRO A 159 -22.41 -0.51 3.72
C PRO A 159 -23.04 -0.63 2.34
N ALA A 160 -24.15 -1.39 2.24
CA ALA A 160 -24.95 -1.45 1.01
C ALA A 160 -25.44 -0.02 0.62
N GLN A 161 -25.25 0.35 -0.63
CA GLN A 161 -25.71 1.62 -1.20
C GLN A 161 -27.16 1.52 -1.65
#